data_d1a74fc8f309383fc73571d1e5377d64
#
_entry.id   d1a74fc8f309383fc73571d1e5377d64
#
_cell.length_a   1.000
_cell.length_b   1.000
_cell.length_c   1.000
_cell.angle_alpha   90.00
_cell.angle_beta   90.00
_cell.angle_gamma   90.00
#
_symmetry.space_group_name_H-M   'P 1'
#
loop_
_entity.id
_entity.type
_entity.pdbx_description
1 polymer ?
#
loop_
_entity_poly.entity_id
_entity_poly.type
_entity_poly.pdbx_seq_one_letter_code
_entity_poly.pdbx_strand_id
1 'polypeptide(L)'
;DDYKKLFHELLPEVCHDVDPNRFYWPSSPGHSANLPDSDQIYGSGDNHYWGVWHGGDGFDAFEKNLGRFMSEYGMQSFPELKTIKYFAKNEDLNFESSVMLDRQKASLGTGNLIKYIEKYYPMPRKFESIIGLSQIMQAHSIKKAVEVHRKNMPFCMGTLYWQLNDCWPAISWSSLDYFGNWKALHYEAKRFFNPTLLTLSEKDNSIEIFIINDQDKDFEVALSVFVYDFNGNLMMEKSQNVDVSPLSSEQALVIEKSILLDQASESEVFL
;
A
#
# COMPACT_ATOMS: atom_id res chain seq x y z
N ASP A 1 2.25 -13.66 34.74
CA ASP A 1 1.92 -13.34 33.37
C ASP A 1 3.04 -13.84 32.45
N ASP A 2 2.78 -15.02 31.84
CA ASP A 2 3.79 -15.81 31.10
C ASP A 2 4.31 -15.05 29.87
N TYR A 3 3.46 -14.27 29.18
CA TYR A 3 3.85 -13.45 28.06
C TYR A 3 4.89 -12.40 28.46
N LYS A 4 4.65 -11.66 29.56
CA LYS A 4 5.58 -10.65 30.06
C LYS A 4 6.91 -11.30 30.46
N LYS A 5 6.87 -12.40 31.21
CA LYS A 5 8.04 -13.13 31.64
C LYS A 5 8.87 -13.64 30.43
N LEU A 6 8.20 -14.17 29.39
CA LEU A 6 8.89 -14.69 28.21
C LEU A 6 9.50 -13.56 27.37
N PHE A 7 8.68 -12.57 26.94
CA PHE A 7 9.08 -11.59 25.93
C PHE A 7 9.76 -10.35 26.49
N HIS A 8 9.55 -10.01 27.78
CA HIS A 8 10.13 -8.80 28.39
C HIS A 8 11.20 -9.07 29.44
N GLU A 9 11.41 -10.33 29.83
CA GLU A 9 12.42 -10.71 30.82
C GLU A 9 13.38 -11.75 30.25
N LEU A 10 12.91 -12.98 29.98
CA LEU A 10 13.77 -14.10 29.60
C LEU A 10 14.44 -13.90 28.22
N LEU A 11 13.69 -13.59 27.18
CA LEU A 11 14.27 -13.42 25.84
C LEU A 11 15.24 -12.25 25.74
N PRO A 12 14.96 -11.04 26.29
CA PRO A 12 15.96 -9.97 26.36
C PRO A 12 17.24 -10.36 27.09
N GLU A 13 17.14 -11.08 28.23
CA GLU A 13 18.28 -11.57 28.97
C GLU A 13 19.16 -12.51 28.13
N VAL A 14 18.56 -13.53 27.52
CA VAL A 14 19.28 -14.47 26.65
C VAL A 14 19.89 -13.75 25.43
N CYS A 15 19.17 -12.83 24.79
CA CYS A 15 19.71 -12.06 23.68
C CYS A 15 20.92 -11.20 24.10
N HIS A 16 20.86 -10.57 25.28
CA HIS A 16 21.95 -9.77 25.81
C HIS A 16 23.17 -10.62 26.16
N ASP A 17 22.96 -11.80 26.71
CA ASP A 17 24.06 -12.71 27.06
C ASP A 17 24.83 -13.23 25.84
N VAL A 18 24.11 -13.46 24.73
CA VAL A 18 24.66 -13.98 23.48
C VAL A 18 25.25 -12.89 22.59
N ASP A 19 24.54 -11.76 22.47
CA ASP A 19 24.92 -10.61 21.61
C ASP A 19 24.55 -9.29 22.32
N PRO A 20 25.36 -8.77 23.23
CA PRO A 20 25.04 -7.62 24.08
C PRO A 20 24.85 -6.31 23.31
N ASN A 21 25.32 -6.26 22.08
CA ASN A 21 25.16 -5.08 21.22
C ASN A 21 23.89 -5.13 20.34
N ARG A 22 23.17 -6.26 20.34
CA ARG A 22 21.95 -6.44 19.56
C ARG A 22 20.77 -5.76 20.24
N PHE A 23 20.10 -4.86 19.51
CA PHE A 23 18.83 -4.31 19.97
C PHE A 23 17.74 -5.39 19.95
N TYR A 24 17.00 -5.51 21.06
CA TYR A 24 15.87 -6.41 21.20
C TYR A 24 14.58 -5.60 21.27
N TRP A 25 13.56 -5.99 20.48
CA TRP A 25 12.23 -5.42 20.51
C TRP A 25 11.20 -6.51 20.79
N PRO A 26 10.36 -6.37 21.86
CA PRO A 26 9.60 -7.52 22.40
C PRO A 26 8.34 -7.89 21.60
N SER A 27 7.83 -7.01 20.75
CA SER A 27 6.56 -7.20 20.04
C SER A 27 6.50 -6.42 18.73
N SER A 28 5.79 -6.99 17.75
CA SER A 28 5.36 -6.28 16.53
C SER A 28 3.85 -6.51 16.35
N PRO A 29 3.00 -5.47 16.34
CA PRO A 29 3.38 -4.07 16.55
C PRO A 29 3.82 -3.81 17.99
N GLY A 30 4.63 -2.79 18.16
CA GLY A 30 5.13 -2.38 19.47
C GLY A 30 5.30 -0.88 19.58
N HIS A 31 5.19 -0.34 20.80
CA HIS A 31 5.36 1.07 21.10
C HIS A 31 6.06 1.28 22.43
N SER A 32 6.64 2.46 22.62
CA SER A 32 7.32 2.79 23.87
C SER A 32 6.30 3.02 25.00
N ALA A 33 6.47 2.29 26.12
CA ALA A 33 5.64 2.45 27.31
C ALA A 33 5.77 3.83 27.99
N ASN A 34 6.70 4.67 27.57
CA ASN A 34 6.98 5.97 28.17
C ASN A 34 6.23 7.13 27.47
N LEU A 35 5.45 6.86 26.44
CA LEU A 35 4.66 7.87 25.74
C LEU A 35 3.20 7.91 26.28
N PRO A 36 2.51 9.07 26.20
CA PRO A 36 1.07 9.14 26.43
C PRO A 36 0.30 8.17 25.52
N ASP A 37 -0.82 7.63 25.98
CA ASP A 37 -1.61 6.63 25.25
C ASP A 37 -1.99 7.07 23.83
N SER A 38 -2.30 8.36 23.64
CA SER A 38 -2.59 8.93 22.31
C SER A 38 -1.44 8.85 21.33
N ASP A 39 -0.20 8.94 21.82
CA ASP A 39 1.01 9.00 21.01
C ASP A 39 1.69 7.63 20.89
N GLN A 40 1.29 6.65 21.73
CA GLN A 40 1.87 5.31 21.71
C GLN A 40 1.56 4.56 20.42
N ILE A 41 0.35 4.71 19.85
CA ILE A 41 -0.10 3.92 18.70
C ILE A 41 0.64 4.32 17.43
N TYR A 42 0.84 5.62 17.18
CA TYR A 42 1.43 6.11 15.92
C TYR A 42 2.74 6.87 16.12
N GLY A 43 3.06 7.28 17.34
CA GLY A 43 4.21 8.14 17.66
C GLY A 43 5.53 7.41 17.89
N SER A 44 5.53 6.09 18.11
CA SER A 44 6.73 5.30 18.38
C SER A 44 6.60 3.85 17.96
N GLY A 45 7.75 3.18 17.76
CA GLY A 45 7.78 1.77 17.38
C GLY A 45 7.25 1.53 15.98
N ASP A 46 6.74 0.32 15.77
CA ASP A 46 6.13 -0.11 14.53
C ASP A 46 4.60 -0.24 14.65
N ASN A 47 3.92 -0.10 13.53
CA ASN A 47 2.47 -0.07 13.48
C ASN A 47 1.93 -1.08 12.46
N HIS A 48 0.88 -1.80 12.87
CA HIS A 48 0.03 -2.62 12.01
C HIS A 48 -1.28 -1.88 11.76
N TYR A 49 -1.58 -1.53 10.52
CA TYR A 49 -2.85 -0.90 10.18
C TYR A 49 -3.70 -1.79 9.29
N TRP A 50 -4.74 -2.37 9.87
CA TRP A 50 -5.68 -3.26 9.21
C TRP A 50 -7.10 -2.69 9.09
N GLY A 51 -7.28 -1.40 9.30
CA GLY A 51 -8.55 -0.71 9.07
C GLY A 51 -9.01 -0.84 7.62
N VAL A 52 -8.11 -0.64 6.67
CA VAL A 52 -8.28 -1.11 5.30
C VAL A 52 -8.13 -2.64 5.30
N TRP A 53 -9.00 -3.35 4.65
CA TRP A 53 -9.18 -4.78 4.58
C TRP A 53 -10.04 -5.36 5.72
N HIS A 54 -9.60 -5.39 6.97
CA HIS A 54 -10.35 -5.98 8.08
C HIS A 54 -11.43 -5.05 8.62
N GLY A 55 -11.13 -3.75 8.74
CA GLY A 55 -12.05 -2.75 9.28
C GLY A 55 -13.07 -2.22 8.27
N GLY A 56 -12.87 -2.44 6.98
CA GLY A 56 -13.75 -1.92 5.92
C GLY A 56 -13.52 -0.45 5.57
N ASP A 57 -12.45 0.16 6.08
CA ASP A 57 -12.06 1.54 5.78
C ASP A 57 -11.78 1.74 4.29
N GLY A 58 -12.01 2.95 3.79
CA GLY A 58 -11.58 3.35 2.44
C GLY A 58 -10.07 3.54 2.34
N PHE A 59 -9.54 3.55 1.12
CA PHE A 59 -8.09 3.69 0.92
C PHE A 59 -7.52 5.03 1.42
N ASP A 60 -8.34 6.08 1.51
CA ASP A 60 -7.93 7.38 2.07
C ASP A 60 -7.62 7.33 3.58
N ALA A 61 -8.08 6.27 4.26
CA ALA A 61 -7.77 6.08 5.66
C ALA A 61 -6.27 5.88 5.93
N PHE A 62 -5.46 5.49 4.95
CA PHE A 62 -4.01 5.45 5.08
C PHE A 62 -3.40 6.82 5.39
N GLU A 63 -4.00 7.92 4.92
CA GLU A 63 -3.51 9.28 5.21
C GLU A 63 -3.71 9.68 6.68
N LYS A 64 -4.68 9.07 7.36
CA LYS A 64 -5.03 9.38 8.76
C LYS A 64 -4.40 8.43 9.78
N ASN A 65 -3.93 7.27 9.31
CA ASN A 65 -3.40 6.20 10.16
C ASN A 65 -1.93 5.96 9.82
N LEU A 66 -1.10 6.95 10.13
CA LEU A 66 0.31 7.00 9.79
C LEU A 66 1.18 6.91 11.04
N GLY A 67 2.02 5.90 11.14
CA GLY A 67 2.99 5.71 12.22
C GLY A 67 4.43 6.00 11.79
N ARG A 68 5.35 5.92 12.75
CA ARG A 68 6.80 6.10 12.51
C ARG A 68 7.40 5.02 11.62
N PHE A 69 6.84 3.80 11.69
CA PHE A 69 7.21 2.65 10.88
C PHE A 69 5.97 1.77 10.68
N MET A 70 5.50 1.66 9.45
CA MET A 70 4.33 0.87 9.09
C MET A 70 4.78 -0.54 8.70
N SER A 71 4.83 -1.46 9.65
CA SER A 71 5.37 -2.80 9.49
C SER A 71 4.38 -3.82 8.94
N GLU A 72 3.07 -3.53 9.02
CA GLU A 72 2.03 -4.34 8.39
C GLU A 72 0.81 -3.53 7.96
N TYR A 73 0.35 -3.81 6.76
CA TYR A 73 -0.94 -3.45 6.16
C TYR A 73 -1.09 -4.29 4.90
N GLY A 74 -2.31 -4.51 4.43
CA GLY A 74 -2.47 -5.42 3.29
C GLY A 74 -3.86 -5.41 2.67
N MET A 75 -3.95 -6.00 1.48
CA MET A 75 -5.16 -6.23 0.72
C MET A 75 -5.02 -7.57 0.01
N GLN A 76 -6.06 -8.41 0.02
CA GLN A 76 -6.03 -9.65 -0.75
C GLN A 76 -6.35 -9.46 -2.23
N SER A 77 -5.90 -10.42 -3.03
CA SER A 77 -6.37 -10.65 -4.39
C SER A 77 -6.28 -12.12 -4.77
N PHE A 78 -6.93 -12.51 -5.85
CA PHE A 78 -6.73 -13.83 -6.44
C PHE A 78 -5.31 -13.96 -6.99
N PRO A 79 -4.72 -15.18 -6.97
CA PRO A 79 -3.50 -15.47 -7.72
C PRO A 79 -3.79 -15.49 -9.24
N GLU A 80 -2.76 -15.65 -10.05
CA GLU A 80 -2.91 -15.79 -11.50
C GLU A 80 -3.88 -16.93 -11.89
N LEU A 81 -4.64 -16.75 -12.98
CA LEU A 81 -5.58 -17.77 -13.45
C LEU A 81 -4.91 -19.13 -13.67
N LYS A 82 -3.67 -19.16 -14.17
CA LYS A 82 -2.91 -20.39 -14.34
C LYS A 82 -2.63 -21.10 -13.01
N THR A 83 -2.42 -20.34 -11.94
CA THR A 83 -2.25 -20.87 -10.58
C THR A 83 -3.57 -21.41 -10.04
N ILE A 84 -4.68 -20.74 -10.29
CA ILE A 84 -6.02 -21.25 -9.94
C ILE A 84 -6.30 -22.57 -10.64
N LYS A 85 -6.01 -22.69 -11.92
CA LYS A 85 -6.18 -23.92 -12.71
C LYS A 85 -5.31 -25.11 -12.26
N TYR A 86 -4.30 -24.86 -11.43
CA TYR A 86 -3.52 -25.93 -10.80
C TYR A 86 -4.32 -26.68 -9.73
N PHE A 87 -5.24 -26.02 -9.02
CA PHE A 87 -6.01 -26.62 -7.93
C PHE A 87 -7.52 -26.66 -8.17
N ALA A 88 -8.05 -25.97 -9.18
CA ALA A 88 -9.46 -25.83 -9.47
C ALA A 88 -9.79 -26.24 -10.91
N LYS A 89 -10.94 -26.87 -11.11
CA LYS A 89 -11.52 -27.16 -12.42
C LYS A 89 -12.39 -26.00 -12.90
N ASN A 90 -12.87 -26.08 -14.15
CA ASN A 90 -13.72 -25.01 -14.69
C ASN A 90 -15.02 -24.81 -13.91
N GLU A 91 -15.61 -25.88 -13.38
CA GLU A 91 -16.82 -25.83 -12.53
C GLU A 91 -16.58 -25.11 -11.19
N ASP A 92 -15.35 -25.06 -10.72
CA ASP A 92 -14.94 -24.41 -9.46
C ASP A 92 -14.64 -22.91 -9.61
N LEU A 93 -14.66 -22.37 -10.84
CA LEU A 93 -14.31 -20.98 -11.12
C LEU A 93 -15.44 -20.00 -10.73
N ASN A 94 -15.76 -19.98 -9.45
CA ASN A 94 -16.73 -19.08 -8.82
C ASN A 94 -16.38 -18.87 -7.35
N PHE A 95 -16.89 -17.80 -6.74
CA PHE A 95 -16.57 -17.43 -5.34
C PHE A 95 -17.03 -18.45 -4.30
N GLU A 96 -18.10 -19.19 -4.60
CA GLU A 96 -18.81 -20.05 -3.63
C GLU A 96 -18.36 -21.50 -3.70
N SER A 97 -17.51 -21.84 -4.67
CA SER A 97 -17.03 -23.21 -4.77
C SER A 97 -16.23 -23.60 -3.52
N SER A 98 -16.42 -24.82 -3.07
CA SER A 98 -15.69 -25.35 -1.91
C SER A 98 -14.18 -25.27 -2.09
N VAL A 99 -13.70 -25.43 -3.32
CA VAL A 99 -12.27 -25.32 -3.66
C VAL A 99 -11.76 -23.89 -3.45
N MET A 100 -12.52 -22.86 -3.89
CA MET A 100 -12.10 -21.46 -3.69
C MET A 100 -12.16 -21.07 -2.21
N LEU A 101 -13.17 -21.53 -1.47
CA LEU A 101 -13.29 -21.28 -0.03
C LEU A 101 -12.16 -21.96 0.76
N ASP A 102 -11.75 -23.18 0.38
CA ASP A 102 -10.62 -23.89 0.98
C ASP A 102 -9.28 -23.14 0.74
N ARG A 103 -9.14 -22.48 -0.41
CA ARG A 103 -7.95 -21.71 -0.78
C ARG A 103 -7.94 -20.29 -0.25
N GLN A 104 -8.99 -19.84 0.42
CA GLN A 104 -9.06 -18.51 1.03
C GLN A 104 -8.33 -18.47 2.38
N LYS A 105 -7.28 -17.64 2.49
CA LYS A 105 -6.47 -17.53 3.72
C LYS A 105 -7.14 -16.77 4.86
N ALA A 106 -8.22 -16.05 4.60
CA ALA A 106 -8.96 -15.31 5.63
C ALA A 106 -10.41 -15.79 5.71
N SER A 107 -10.93 -16.06 6.90
CA SER A 107 -12.31 -16.56 7.09
C SER A 107 -13.37 -15.64 6.45
N LEU A 108 -13.17 -14.32 6.46
CA LEU A 108 -14.06 -13.33 5.82
C LEU A 108 -13.51 -12.81 4.46
N GLY A 109 -12.45 -13.41 3.96
CA GLY A 109 -11.67 -12.85 2.83
C GLY A 109 -12.47 -12.71 1.55
N THR A 110 -13.26 -13.70 1.16
CA THR A 110 -14.08 -13.62 -0.06
C THR A 110 -15.11 -12.50 0.04
N GLY A 111 -15.81 -12.37 1.17
CA GLY A 111 -16.77 -11.30 1.40
C GLY A 111 -16.11 -9.92 1.38
N ASN A 112 -14.93 -9.78 1.96
CA ASN A 112 -14.18 -8.53 1.93
C ASN A 112 -13.71 -8.19 0.50
N LEU A 113 -13.21 -9.16 -0.27
CA LEU A 113 -12.85 -8.93 -1.69
C LEU A 113 -14.03 -8.38 -2.49
N ILE A 114 -15.20 -8.99 -2.37
CA ILE A 114 -16.41 -8.54 -3.07
C ILE A 114 -16.77 -7.11 -2.66
N LYS A 115 -16.83 -6.82 -1.34
CA LYS A 115 -17.15 -5.49 -0.83
C LYS A 115 -16.20 -4.41 -1.35
N TYR A 116 -14.88 -4.67 -1.37
CA TYR A 116 -13.92 -3.69 -1.87
C TYR A 116 -13.99 -3.53 -3.39
N ILE A 117 -14.23 -4.61 -4.15
CA ILE A 117 -14.46 -4.49 -5.59
C ILE A 117 -15.69 -3.62 -5.84
N GLU A 118 -16.83 -3.92 -5.22
CA GLU A 118 -18.08 -3.15 -5.40
C GLU A 118 -17.97 -1.69 -4.96
N LYS A 119 -17.10 -1.40 -3.98
CA LYS A 119 -16.87 -0.03 -3.50
C LYS A 119 -16.14 0.85 -4.50
N TYR A 120 -15.22 0.28 -5.27
CA TYR A 120 -14.30 1.06 -6.13
C TYR A 120 -14.48 0.82 -7.62
N TYR A 121 -15.10 -0.30 -8.01
CA TYR A 121 -15.20 -0.73 -9.41
C TYR A 121 -16.55 -1.36 -9.72
N PRO A 122 -17.01 -1.29 -10.98
CA PRO A 122 -18.14 -2.09 -11.44
C PRO A 122 -17.82 -3.59 -11.34
N MET A 123 -18.71 -4.39 -10.73
CA MET A 123 -18.53 -5.84 -10.61
C MET A 123 -18.52 -6.51 -11.98
N PRO A 124 -17.44 -7.20 -12.36
CA PRO A 124 -17.39 -7.93 -13.62
C PRO A 124 -18.32 -9.15 -13.62
N ARG A 125 -18.81 -9.52 -14.80
CA ARG A 125 -19.68 -10.71 -14.97
C ARG A 125 -18.89 -12.03 -15.07
N LYS A 126 -17.64 -11.98 -15.52
CA LYS A 126 -16.79 -13.16 -15.73
C LYS A 126 -15.80 -13.32 -14.58
N PHE A 127 -15.65 -14.53 -14.09
CA PHE A 127 -14.74 -14.81 -12.98
C PHE A 127 -13.29 -14.46 -13.29
N GLU A 128 -12.84 -14.71 -14.52
CA GLU A 128 -11.49 -14.33 -14.96
C GLU A 128 -11.25 -12.81 -14.89
N SER A 129 -12.28 -12.03 -15.21
CA SER A 129 -12.20 -10.57 -15.08
C SER A 129 -12.16 -10.11 -13.62
N ILE A 130 -12.82 -10.85 -12.72
CA ILE A 130 -12.77 -10.60 -11.28
C ILE A 130 -11.35 -10.88 -10.73
N ILE A 131 -10.69 -11.93 -11.21
CA ILE A 131 -9.28 -12.23 -10.85
C ILE A 131 -8.42 -11.00 -11.17
N GLY A 132 -8.43 -10.54 -12.42
CA GLY A 132 -7.65 -9.39 -12.85
C GLY A 132 -7.99 -8.10 -12.07
N LEU A 133 -9.28 -7.84 -11.88
CA LEU A 133 -9.73 -6.66 -11.15
C LEU A 133 -9.35 -6.68 -9.68
N SER A 134 -9.41 -7.86 -9.03
CA SER A 134 -8.95 -8.00 -7.63
C SER A 134 -7.47 -7.68 -7.49
N GLN A 135 -6.64 -8.05 -8.47
CA GLN A 135 -5.22 -7.72 -8.46
C GLN A 135 -4.96 -6.22 -8.69
N ILE A 136 -5.73 -5.57 -9.57
CA ILE A 136 -5.66 -4.12 -9.77
C ILE A 136 -6.07 -3.39 -8.49
N MET A 137 -7.15 -3.81 -7.85
CA MET A 137 -7.63 -3.26 -6.58
C MET A 137 -6.59 -3.41 -5.47
N GLN A 138 -5.98 -4.59 -5.33
CA GLN A 138 -4.88 -4.83 -4.40
C GLN A 138 -3.71 -3.86 -4.66
N ALA A 139 -3.30 -3.76 -5.92
CA ALA A 139 -2.20 -2.89 -6.34
C ALA A 139 -2.50 -1.42 -6.02
N HIS A 140 -3.71 -0.95 -6.32
CA HIS A 140 -4.16 0.42 -6.04
C HIS A 140 -4.14 0.73 -4.54
N SER A 141 -4.71 -0.16 -3.71
CA SER A 141 -4.72 -0.01 -2.25
C SER A 141 -3.30 0.10 -1.67
N ILE A 142 -2.41 -0.81 -2.03
CA ILE A 142 -1.05 -0.85 -1.49
C ILE A 142 -0.18 0.29 -2.05
N LYS A 143 -0.35 0.65 -3.32
CA LYS A 143 0.28 1.84 -3.90
C LYS A 143 -0.08 3.09 -3.09
N LYS A 144 -1.38 3.34 -2.85
CA LYS A 144 -1.84 4.48 -2.05
C LYS A 144 -1.18 4.49 -0.66
N ALA A 145 -1.13 3.34 0.02
CA ALA A 145 -0.48 3.23 1.32
C ALA A 145 1.01 3.59 1.27
N VAL A 146 1.78 2.97 0.37
CA VAL A 146 3.24 3.19 0.27
C VAL A 146 3.56 4.63 -0.12
N GLU A 147 2.82 5.21 -1.05
CA GLU A 147 3.01 6.60 -1.47
C GLU A 147 2.74 7.57 -0.31
N VAL A 148 1.68 7.33 0.49
CA VAL A 148 1.40 8.10 1.70
C VAL A 148 2.52 7.96 2.72
N HIS A 149 3.01 6.74 2.99
CA HIS A 149 4.07 6.49 3.95
C HIS A 149 5.37 7.17 3.53
N ARG A 150 5.79 7.00 2.28
CA ARG A 150 7.03 7.57 1.75
C ARG A 150 6.97 9.10 1.63
N LYS A 151 5.83 9.65 1.21
CA LYS A 151 5.60 11.10 1.15
C LYS A 151 5.81 11.78 2.51
N ASN A 152 5.51 11.07 3.60
CA ASN A 152 5.59 11.61 4.96
C ASN A 152 6.96 11.41 5.64
N MET A 153 8.01 11.11 4.89
CA MET A 153 9.39 11.16 5.39
C MET A 153 9.75 12.59 5.82
N PRO A 154 10.44 12.83 6.94
CA PRO A 154 11.07 11.86 7.85
C PRO A 154 10.19 11.36 9.01
N PHE A 155 8.90 11.67 9.04
CA PHE A 155 8.04 11.15 10.11
C PHE A 155 7.87 9.63 10.00
N CYS A 156 7.45 9.12 8.84
CA CYS A 156 7.38 7.70 8.55
C CYS A 156 8.64 7.26 7.82
N MET A 157 9.46 6.42 8.46
CA MET A 157 10.77 6.01 7.94
C MET A 157 10.82 4.53 7.52
N GLY A 158 9.68 3.85 7.49
CA GLY A 158 9.63 2.47 7.01
C GLY A 158 8.21 2.01 6.66
N THR A 159 8.14 1.18 5.62
CA THR A 159 6.87 0.64 5.12
C THR A 159 7.06 -0.76 4.58
N LEU A 160 6.33 -1.73 5.14
CA LEU A 160 6.36 -3.15 4.80
C LEU A 160 4.92 -3.64 4.59
N TYR A 161 4.56 -3.98 3.37
CA TYR A 161 3.23 -4.54 3.13
C TYR A 161 3.16 -6.05 3.41
N TRP A 162 2.06 -6.51 3.95
CA TRP A 162 1.71 -7.91 4.07
C TRP A 162 0.95 -8.35 2.82
N GLN A 163 1.54 -9.24 1.97
CA GLN A 163 2.79 -9.95 2.12
C GLN A 163 3.49 -10.17 0.77
N LEU A 164 4.77 -10.59 0.80
CA LEU A 164 5.55 -10.80 -0.42
C LEU A 164 5.04 -11.99 -1.25
N ASN A 165 4.96 -13.19 -0.64
CA ASN A 165 4.70 -14.44 -1.35
C ASN A 165 3.85 -15.43 -0.52
N ASP A 166 3.49 -16.55 -1.14
CA ASP A 166 2.70 -17.62 -0.55
C ASP A 166 3.51 -18.91 -0.33
N CYS A 167 3.13 -19.67 0.71
CA CYS A 167 3.69 -20.99 0.99
C CYS A 167 2.87 -22.15 0.36
N TRP A 168 1.73 -21.85 -0.24
CA TRP A 168 0.88 -22.77 -1.01
C TRP A 168 -0.03 -21.96 -1.96
N PRO A 169 -0.60 -22.58 -3.04
CA PRO A 169 -1.46 -21.86 -3.95
C PRO A 169 -2.76 -21.42 -3.26
N ALA A 170 -2.97 -20.12 -3.10
CA ALA A 170 -4.05 -19.56 -2.28
C ALA A 170 -4.54 -18.20 -2.77
N ILE A 171 -5.71 -17.80 -2.27
CA ILE A 171 -6.22 -16.43 -2.33
C ILE A 171 -5.68 -15.70 -1.10
N SER A 172 -4.85 -14.71 -1.30
CA SER A 172 -4.05 -14.13 -0.23
C SER A 172 -3.64 -12.68 -0.48
N TRP A 173 -2.90 -12.12 0.46
CA TRP A 173 -2.32 -10.77 0.39
C TRP A 173 -1.00 -10.71 -0.41
N SER A 174 -0.51 -11.83 -0.89
CA SER A 174 0.79 -11.89 -1.57
C SER A 174 0.85 -11.04 -2.85
N SER A 175 2.02 -10.49 -3.13
CA SER A 175 2.33 -9.84 -4.43
C SER A 175 2.88 -10.83 -5.46
N LEU A 176 3.51 -11.91 -4.99
CA LEU A 176 3.94 -13.06 -5.79
C LEU A 176 3.06 -14.26 -5.40
N ASP A 177 2.47 -14.93 -6.36
CA ASP A 177 1.75 -16.16 -6.05
C ASP A 177 2.71 -17.32 -5.71
N TYR A 178 2.19 -18.46 -5.31
CA TYR A 178 2.99 -19.63 -4.90
C TYR A 178 4.02 -20.08 -5.95
N PHE A 179 3.72 -19.96 -7.23
CA PHE A 179 4.63 -20.33 -8.32
C PHE A 179 5.57 -19.20 -8.75
N GLY A 180 5.61 -18.08 -8.01
CA GLY A 180 6.45 -16.93 -8.33
C GLY A 180 5.91 -16.05 -9.46
N ASN A 181 4.64 -16.21 -9.84
CA ASN A 181 4.04 -15.32 -10.81
C ASN A 181 3.75 -13.96 -10.16
N TRP A 182 4.06 -12.91 -10.87
CA TRP A 182 3.82 -11.53 -10.45
C TRP A 182 2.33 -11.21 -10.57
N LYS A 183 1.71 -10.84 -9.46
CA LYS A 183 0.41 -10.19 -9.46
C LYS A 183 0.58 -8.69 -9.76
N ALA A 184 -0.49 -7.99 -10.10
CA ALA A 184 -0.43 -6.55 -10.42
C ALA A 184 0.29 -5.73 -9.33
N LEU A 185 0.10 -6.08 -8.06
CA LEU A 185 0.81 -5.45 -6.94
C LEU A 185 2.34 -5.51 -7.09
N HIS A 186 2.90 -6.61 -7.57
CA HIS A 186 4.38 -6.73 -7.64
C HIS A 186 4.98 -5.83 -8.72
N TYR A 187 4.26 -5.58 -9.81
CA TYR A 187 4.65 -4.58 -10.82
C TYR A 187 4.58 -3.15 -10.26
N GLU A 188 3.55 -2.83 -9.47
CA GLU A 188 3.47 -1.54 -8.78
C GLU A 188 4.55 -1.42 -7.69
N ALA A 189 4.85 -2.51 -6.95
CA ALA A 189 5.92 -2.51 -5.96
C ALA A 189 7.28 -2.13 -6.56
N LYS A 190 7.59 -2.61 -7.77
CA LYS A 190 8.78 -2.19 -8.51
C LYS A 190 8.81 -0.67 -8.76
N ARG A 191 7.64 -0.04 -8.95
CA ARG A 191 7.53 1.41 -9.18
C ARG A 191 7.56 2.19 -7.89
N PHE A 192 6.67 1.88 -6.95
CA PHE A 192 6.55 2.67 -5.72
C PHE A 192 7.71 2.47 -4.73
N PHE A 193 8.58 1.47 -4.92
CA PHE A 193 9.85 1.32 -4.22
C PHE A 193 11.07 1.77 -5.04
N ASN A 194 10.86 2.46 -6.15
CA ASN A 194 11.98 3.11 -6.83
C ASN A 194 12.62 4.15 -5.90
N PRO A 195 13.96 4.23 -5.81
CA PRO A 195 14.64 5.22 -4.96
C PRO A 195 14.20 6.67 -5.22
N THR A 196 13.89 7.01 -6.47
CA THR A 196 13.24 8.28 -6.81
C THR A 196 11.79 8.01 -7.18
N LEU A 197 10.85 8.64 -6.46
CA LEU A 197 9.42 8.46 -6.70
C LEU A 197 8.73 9.82 -6.86
N LEU A 198 7.93 9.94 -7.93
CA LEU A 198 6.95 11.01 -8.10
C LEU A 198 5.60 10.48 -7.59
N THR A 199 4.95 11.23 -6.70
CA THR A 199 3.61 10.87 -6.20
C THR A 199 2.69 12.09 -6.13
N LEU A 200 1.40 11.81 -6.23
CA LEU A 200 0.33 12.80 -6.19
C LEU A 200 -0.47 12.64 -4.89
N SER A 201 -0.86 13.75 -4.30
CA SER A 201 -1.77 13.79 -3.15
C SER A 201 -2.93 14.72 -3.48
N GLU A 202 -4.09 14.14 -3.67
CA GLU A 202 -5.31 14.92 -3.89
C GLU A 202 -5.83 15.46 -2.56
N LYS A 203 -6.15 16.76 -2.53
CA LYS A 203 -6.83 17.47 -1.46
C LYS A 203 -8.15 18.02 -1.97
N ASP A 204 -8.98 18.54 -1.08
CA ASP A 204 -10.31 19.06 -1.44
C ASP A 204 -10.23 20.06 -2.60
N ASN A 205 -9.29 21.01 -2.56
CA ASN A 205 -9.17 22.11 -3.52
C ASN A 205 -7.89 22.09 -4.36
N SER A 206 -6.98 21.13 -4.15
CA SER A 206 -5.68 21.11 -4.84
C SER A 206 -5.17 19.69 -5.08
N ILE A 207 -4.23 19.59 -6.03
CA ILE A 207 -3.39 18.44 -6.23
C ILE A 207 -1.96 18.83 -5.86
N GLU A 208 -1.40 18.12 -4.89
CA GLU A 208 -0.04 18.29 -4.44
C GLU A 208 0.85 17.22 -5.08
N ILE A 209 1.99 17.65 -5.63
CA ILE A 209 2.96 16.78 -6.28
C ILE A 209 4.21 16.72 -5.44
N PHE A 210 4.64 15.51 -5.07
CA PHE A 210 5.83 15.27 -4.26
C PHE A 210 6.87 14.51 -5.07
N ILE A 211 8.14 14.86 -4.86
CA ILE A 211 9.29 14.09 -5.31
C ILE A 211 9.99 13.53 -4.08
N ILE A 212 10.16 12.21 -4.05
CA ILE A 212 10.76 11.48 -2.95
C ILE A 212 12.13 10.97 -3.41
N ASN A 213 13.15 11.21 -2.61
CA ASN A 213 14.51 10.79 -2.84
C ASN A 213 15.04 9.95 -1.67
N ASP A 214 15.20 8.63 -1.88
CA ASP A 214 15.81 7.72 -0.90
C ASP A 214 17.33 7.58 -1.08
N GLN A 215 17.93 8.35 -2.01
CA GLN A 215 19.36 8.33 -2.24
C GLN A 215 20.08 9.31 -1.31
N ASP A 216 21.35 9.08 -1.07
CA ASP A 216 22.24 9.91 -0.24
C ASP A 216 22.84 11.12 -1.01
N LYS A 217 22.29 11.41 -2.18
CA LYS A 217 22.72 12.51 -3.09
C LYS A 217 21.55 13.38 -3.49
N ASP A 218 21.81 14.65 -3.60
CA ASP A 218 20.95 15.63 -4.23
C ASP A 218 20.95 15.48 -5.76
N PHE A 219 19.90 15.93 -6.38
CA PHE A 219 19.79 16.05 -7.84
C PHE A 219 18.76 17.11 -8.24
N GLU A 220 18.92 17.67 -9.44
CA GLU A 220 17.94 18.53 -10.08
C GLU A 220 17.11 17.72 -11.08
N VAL A 221 15.81 17.97 -11.13
CA VAL A 221 14.89 17.39 -12.13
C VAL A 221 14.03 18.45 -12.77
N ALA A 222 13.72 18.27 -14.04
CA ALA A 222 12.66 19.01 -14.72
C ALA A 222 11.32 18.29 -14.49
N LEU A 223 10.45 18.89 -13.68
CA LEU A 223 9.08 18.42 -13.45
C LEU A 223 8.17 19.06 -14.50
N SER A 224 7.44 18.22 -15.26
CA SER A 224 6.41 18.68 -16.18
C SER A 224 5.07 18.03 -15.86
N VAL A 225 4.02 18.82 -15.85
CA VAL A 225 2.64 18.41 -15.61
C VAL A 225 1.79 18.79 -16.80
N PHE A 226 1.05 17.82 -17.31
CA PHE A 226 0.15 18.00 -18.44
C PHE A 226 -1.25 17.56 -18.01
N VAL A 227 -2.26 18.34 -18.33
CA VAL A 227 -3.66 17.96 -18.14
C VAL A 227 -4.30 17.80 -19.51
N TYR A 228 -4.96 16.68 -19.73
CA TYR A 228 -5.64 16.35 -20.98
C TYR A 228 -7.12 16.08 -20.74
N ASP A 229 -7.96 16.40 -21.73
CA ASP A 229 -9.29 15.82 -21.81
C ASP A 229 -9.24 14.37 -22.35
N PHE A 230 -10.34 13.63 -22.24
CA PHE A 230 -10.40 12.25 -22.76
C PHE A 230 -10.38 12.14 -24.29
N ASN A 231 -10.41 13.24 -25.03
CA ASN A 231 -10.18 13.27 -26.48
C ASN A 231 -8.71 13.48 -26.83
N GLY A 232 -7.83 13.70 -25.82
CA GLY A 232 -6.40 13.92 -25.98
C GLY A 232 -6.01 15.37 -26.25
N ASN A 233 -6.92 16.34 -26.03
CA ASN A 233 -6.58 17.75 -26.13
C ASN A 233 -5.84 18.19 -24.86
N LEU A 234 -4.70 18.91 -25.05
CA LEU A 234 -3.95 19.49 -23.96
C LEU A 234 -4.71 20.70 -23.39
N MET A 235 -5.09 20.61 -22.12
CA MET A 235 -5.84 21.63 -21.38
C MET A 235 -4.90 22.55 -20.59
N MET A 236 -3.84 21.99 -20.02
CA MET A 236 -2.84 22.73 -19.25
C MET A 236 -1.47 22.06 -19.37
N GLU A 237 -0.44 22.91 -19.41
CA GLU A 237 0.96 22.50 -19.25
C GLU A 237 1.64 23.41 -18.22
N LYS A 238 2.40 22.79 -17.30
CA LYS A 238 3.24 23.50 -16.34
C LYS A 238 4.55 22.76 -16.16
N SER A 239 5.68 23.47 -16.25
CA SER A 239 7.01 22.90 -16.09
C SER A 239 7.85 23.77 -15.17
N GLN A 240 8.69 23.13 -14.33
CA GLN A 240 9.67 23.80 -13.48
C GLN A 240 10.83 22.87 -13.16
N ASN A 241 11.99 23.46 -12.87
CA ASN A 241 13.10 22.73 -12.27
C ASN A 241 12.91 22.64 -10.76
N VAL A 242 13.26 21.50 -10.18
CA VAL A 242 13.17 21.21 -8.75
C VAL A 242 14.50 20.63 -8.28
N ASP A 243 15.09 21.28 -7.28
CA ASP A 243 16.23 20.72 -6.53
C ASP A 243 15.69 19.78 -5.47
N VAL A 244 16.17 18.54 -5.45
CA VAL A 244 15.71 17.48 -4.54
C VAL A 244 16.84 17.09 -3.61
N SER A 245 16.64 17.32 -2.32
CA SER A 245 17.63 17.02 -1.28
C SER A 245 17.80 15.50 -1.08
N PRO A 246 18.94 15.05 -0.52
CA PRO A 246 19.13 13.64 -0.17
C PRO A 246 18.15 13.22 0.91
N LEU A 247 17.69 11.94 0.87
CA LEU A 247 16.86 11.32 1.89
C LEU A 247 15.64 12.19 2.28
N SER A 248 14.94 12.73 1.28
CA SER A 248 13.89 13.72 1.46
C SER A 248 12.59 13.37 0.74
N SER A 249 11.51 14.04 1.16
CA SER A 249 10.25 14.13 0.44
C SER A 249 9.92 15.61 0.27
N GLU A 250 9.98 16.09 -0.95
CA GLU A 250 9.81 17.51 -1.30
C GLU A 250 8.46 17.72 -1.98
N GLN A 251 7.65 18.68 -1.47
CA GLN A 251 6.47 19.15 -2.17
C GLN A 251 6.91 20.05 -3.35
N ALA A 252 6.97 19.45 -4.52
CA ALA A 252 7.52 20.10 -5.70
C ALA A 252 6.55 21.09 -6.34
N LEU A 253 5.23 20.81 -6.31
CA LEU A 253 4.24 21.64 -6.97
C LEU A 253 2.87 21.47 -6.30
N VAL A 254 2.11 22.57 -6.25
CA VAL A 254 0.68 22.56 -5.92
C VAL A 254 -0.10 23.14 -7.08
N ILE A 255 -1.17 22.47 -7.45
CA ILE A 255 -2.08 22.91 -8.52
C ILE A 255 -3.48 23.03 -7.93
N GLU A 256 -4.03 24.23 -7.95
CA GLU A 256 -5.40 24.47 -7.52
C GLU A 256 -6.38 23.82 -8.51
N LYS A 257 -7.32 23.02 -8.00
CA LYS A 257 -8.34 22.36 -8.84
C LYS A 257 -9.18 23.36 -9.65
N SER A 258 -9.41 24.57 -9.13
CA SER A 258 -10.10 25.63 -9.85
C SER A 258 -9.43 25.99 -11.18
N ILE A 259 -8.10 25.94 -11.26
CA ILE A 259 -7.33 26.18 -12.48
C ILE A 259 -7.52 25.03 -13.47
N LEU A 260 -7.61 23.78 -12.97
CA LEU A 260 -7.81 22.59 -13.80
C LEU A 260 -9.23 22.52 -14.36
N LEU A 261 -10.21 23.01 -13.58
CA LEU A 261 -11.65 22.84 -13.84
C LEU A 261 -12.32 24.08 -14.43
N ASP A 262 -11.54 25.13 -14.76
CA ASP A 262 -12.08 26.36 -15.34
C ASP A 262 -12.79 26.11 -16.70
N GLN A 263 -12.45 25.00 -17.39
CA GLN A 263 -12.97 24.65 -18.70
C GLN A 263 -13.55 23.23 -18.82
N ALA A 264 -13.51 22.43 -17.75
CA ALA A 264 -13.94 21.01 -17.75
C ALA A 264 -14.30 20.53 -16.34
N SER A 265 -15.12 19.49 -16.22
CA SER A 265 -15.40 18.83 -14.93
C SER A 265 -14.29 17.82 -14.55
N GLU A 266 -14.20 17.46 -13.25
CA GLU A 266 -13.25 16.44 -12.78
C GLU A 266 -13.35 15.10 -13.51
N SER A 267 -14.56 14.77 -14.01
CA SER A 267 -14.81 13.54 -14.76
C SER A 267 -14.39 13.58 -16.23
N GLU A 268 -13.94 14.74 -16.73
CA GLU A 268 -13.62 14.97 -18.14
C GLU A 268 -12.13 15.17 -18.40
N VAL A 269 -11.30 15.25 -17.37
CA VAL A 269 -9.86 15.49 -17.48
C VAL A 269 -9.03 14.47 -16.71
N PHE A 270 -7.76 14.31 -17.11
CA PHE A 270 -6.75 13.54 -16.38
C PHE A 270 -5.38 14.23 -16.42
N LEU A 271 -4.56 13.89 -15.42
CA LEU A 271 -3.23 14.46 -15.17
C LEU A 271 -2.15 13.46 -15.49
#